data_018c84e52cba118662be9b06eb8e5f72
#
_entry.id   018c84e52cba118662be9b06eb8e5f72
#
_cell.length_a   1.000
_cell.length_b   1.000
_cell.length_c   1.000
_cell.angle_alpha   90.00
_cell.angle_beta   90.00
_cell.angle_gamma   90.00
#
_symmetry.space_group_name_H-M   'P 1'
#
loop_
_entity.id
_entity.type
_entity.pdbx_description
1 polymer ?
#
loop_
_entity_poly.entity_id
_entity_poly.type
_entity_poly.pdbx_seq_one_letter_code
_entity_poly.pdbx_strand_id
1 'polypeptide(L)'
;IESHAIFASGPLIVAIFSLIILNEKFGWRRWSAIIFGFVGILIILRPGLKVFDPISLIAVGCAIAFSLYQVLTRYVSEEDDSDTSFFYTGTTGLIVLTLIGPFFLTKIAFIDVFFILAVCCLGASGHYLMIKSFQNAEASLLQPFIYLHLVFVSFIGIFIFDENIDLAILIGSTIVCLLYTSDAADEPLS
;
A
#
# COMPACT_ATOMS: atom_id res chain seq x y z
N ILE A 1 -11.87 -9.23 -1.96
CA ILE A 1 -11.77 -8.43 -3.21
C ILE A 1 -12.22 -6.99 -2.94
N GLU A 2 -13.42 -6.74 -2.41
CA GLU A 2 -13.98 -5.41 -2.20
C GLU A 2 -13.10 -4.53 -1.28
N SER A 3 -12.60 -5.06 -0.18
CA SER A 3 -11.71 -4.33 0.73
C SER A 3 -10.41 -3.92 0.04
N HIS A 4 -9.83 -4.79 -0.81
CA HIS A 4 -8.63 -4.46 -1.59
C HIS A 4 -8.88 -3.36 -2.61
N ALA A 5 -10.07 -3.32 -3.22
CA ALA A 5 -10.45 -2.24 -4.13
C ALA A 5 -10.55 -0.89 -3.41
N ILE A 6 -11.05 -0.89 -2.17
CA ILE A 6 -11.08 0.32 -1.33
C ILE A 6 -9.66 0.76 -0.98
N PHE A 7 -8.79 -0.16 -0.54
CA PHE A 7 -7.38 0.15 -0.25
C PHE A 7 -6.60 0.62 -1.49
N ALA A 8 -6.99 0.18 -2.69
CA ALA A 8 -6.41 0.67 -3.94
C ALA A 8 -6.65 2.18 -4.19
N SER A 9 -7.62 2.79 -3.49
CA SER A 9 -7.78 4.25 -3.50
C SER A 9 -6.73 4.99 -2.63
N GLY A 10 -5.97 4.26 -1.80
CA GLY A 10 -4.96 4.82 -0.90
C GLY A 10 -4.01 5.80 -1.59
N PRO A 11 -3.38 5.46 -2.72
CA PRO A 11 -2.50 6.39 -3.44
C PRO A 11 -3.16 7.71 -3.84
N LEU A 12 -4.45 7.72 -4.19
CA LEU A 12 -5.19 8.95 -4.46
C LEU A 12 -5.36 9.79 -3.20
N ILE A 13 -5.67 9.13 -2.07
CA ILE A 13 -5.83 9.79 -0.77
C ILE A 13 -4.50 10.36 -0.29
N VAL A 14 -3.40 9.61 -0.42
CA VAL A 14 -2.05 10.09 -0.10
C VAL A 14 -1.70 11.31 -0.96
N ALA A 15 -1.96 11.27 -2.26
CA ALA A 15 -1.70 12.41 -3.15
C ALA A 15 -2.47 13.67 -2.70
N ILE A 16 -3.72 13.53 -2.28
CA ILE A 16 -4.50 14.65 -1.74
C ILE A 16 -3.92 15.15 -0.42
N PHE A 17 -3.58 14.26 0.50
CA PHE A 17 -3.01 14.64 1.79
C PHE A 17 -1.62 15.26 1.65
N SER A 18 -0.79 14.79 0.73
CA SER A 18 0.54 15.36 0.47
C SER A 18 0.46 16.79 -0.06
N LEU A 19 -0.54 17.11 -0.89
CA LEU A 19 -0.80 18.49 -1.31
C LEU A 19 -1.17 19.39 -0.13
N ILE A 20 -1.99 18.89 0.80
CA ILE A 20 -2.54 19.70 1.89
C ILE A 20 -1.55 19.82 3.06
N ILE A 21 -0.92 18.73 3.46
CA ILE A 21 -0.09 18.63 4.68
C ILE A 21 1.37 18.94 4.38
N LEU A 22 1.92 18.36 3.29
CA LEU A 22 3.33 18.51 2.93
C LEU A 22 3.57 19.67 1.96
N ASN A 23 2.52 20.27 1.42
CA ASN A 23 2.60 21.27 0.35
C ASN A 23 3.40 20.78 -0.88
N GLU A 24 3.43 19.47 -1.13
CA GLU A 24 4.05 18.89 -2.31
C GLU A 24 3.32 19.40 -3.58
N LYS A 25 4.10 19.85 -4.58
CA LYS A 25 3.54 20.29 -5.86
C LYS A 25 3.96 19.33 -6.94
N PHE A 26 3.01 18.65 -7.51
CA PHE A 26 3.27 17.74 -8.61
C PHE A 26 2.36 18.00 -9.80
N GLY A 27 2.93 17.74 -11.00
CA GLY A 27 2.29 18.05 -12.27
C GLY A 27 1.19 17.05 -12.65
N TRP A 28 0.53 17.32 -13.76
CA TRP A 28 -0.55 16.51 -14.31
C TRP A 28 -0.12 15.07 -14.63
N ARG A 29 1.16 14.84 -14.95
CA ARG A 29 1.73 13.51 -15.25
C ARG A 29 1.62 12.57 -14.05
N ARG A 30 2.03 13.03 -12.86
CA ARG A 30 1.93 12.25 -11.62
C ARG A 30 0.46 11.96 -11.25
N TRP A 31 -0.43 12.95 -11.44
CA TRP A 31 -1.86 12.74 -11.28
C TRP A 31 -2.39 11.67 -12.24
N SER A 32 -2.00 11.73 -13.52
CA SER A 32 -2.43 10.74 -14.49
C SER A 32 -1.92 9.34 -14.12
N ALA A 33 -0.67 9.19 -13.69
CA ALA A 33 -0.11 7.91 -13.27
C ALA A 33 -0.91 7.30 -12.09
N ILE A 34 -1.23 8.09 -11.07
CA ILE A 34 -2.02 7.63 -9.92
C ILE A 34 -3.44 7.22 -10.36
N ILE A 35 -4.11 8.04 -11.17
CA ILE A 35 -5.48 7.75 -11.63
C ILE A 35 -5.52 6.51 -12.53
N PHE A 36 -4.62 6.42 -13.51
CA PHE A 36 -4.58 5.26 -14.39
C PHE A 36 -4.15 3.99 -13.67
N GLY A 37 -3.20 4.08 -12.72
CA GLY A 37 -2.85 2.99 -11.84
C GLY A 37 -4.05 2.49 -11.04
N PHE A 38 -4.83 3.39 -10.47
CA PHE A 38 -6.08 3.06 -9.78
C PHE A 38 -7.10 2.37 -10.71
N VAL A 39 -7.29 2.88 -11.92
CA VAL A 39 -8.17 2.25 -12.93
C VAL A 39 -7.66 0.85 -13.29
N GLY A 40 -6.36 0.67 -13.51
CA GLY A 40 -5.76 -0.64 -13.78
C GLY A 40 -6.06 -1.65 -12.67
N ILE A 41 -5.96 -1.23 -11.42
CA ILE A 41 -6.30 -2.06 -10.25
C ILE A 41 -7.79 -2.40 -10.19
N LEU A 42 -8.67 -1.45 -10.46
CA LEU A 42 -10.11 -1.73 -10.51
C LEU A 42 -10.47 -2.76 -11.60
N ILE A 43 -9.75 -2.74 -12.73
CA ILE A 43 -9.92 -3.75 -13.80
C ILE A 43 -9.49 -5.13 -13.29
N ILE A 44 -8.39 -5.25 -12.55
CA ILE A 44 -7.90 -6.51 -11.98
C ILE A 44 -8.88 -7.03 -10.91
N LEU A 45 -9.24 -6.18 -9.95
CA LEU A 45 -10.01 -6.60 -8.78
C LEU A 45 -11.49 -6.81 -9.07
N ARG A 46 -12.05 -6.16 -10.08
CA ARG A 46 -13.48 -6.24 -10.46
C ARG A 46 -14.40 -6.16 -9.24
N PRO A 47 -14.34 -5.08 -8.44
CA PRO A 47 -15.13 -4.99 -7.23
C PRO A 47 -16.63 -5.09 -7.54
N GLY A 48 -17.35 -5.88 -6.75
CA GLY A 48 -18.81 -5.99 -6.86
C GLY A 48 -19.53 -4.84 -6.15
N LEU A 49 -20.88 -4.90 -6.17
CA LEU A 49 -21.72 -3.89 -5.51
C LEU A 49 -21.58 -3.86 -3.98
N LYS A 50 -20.98 -4.88 -3.38
CA LYS A 50 -20.68 -4.94 -1.93
C LYS A 50 -19.69 -3.88 -1.44
N VAL A 51 -18.99 -3.20 -2.34
CA VAL A 51 -18.19 -2.01 -2.00
C VAL A 51 -19.05 -0.92 -1.37
N PHE A 52 -20.34 -0.88 -1.70
CA PHE A 52 -21.31 0.07 -1.17
C PHE A 52 -22.03 -0.42 0.10
N ASP A 53 -21.63 -1.59 0.65
CA ASP A 53 -22.15 -2.07 1.92
C ASP A 53 -21.69 -1.13 3.07
N PRO A 54 -22.55 -0.77 4.04
CA PRO A 54 -22.16 0.02 5.20
C PRO A 54 -20.94 -0.51 5.96
N ILE A 55 -20.72 -1.83 5.98
CA ILE A 55 -19.54 -2.47 6.58
C ILE A 55 -18.24 -2.02 5.86
N SER A 56 -18.31 -1.71 4.58
CA SER A 56 -17.17 -1.22 3.81
C SER A 56 -16.67 0.16 4.28
N LEU A 57 -17.48 0.91 5.04
CA LEU A 57 -17.04 2.17 5.67
C LEU A 57 -15.87 1.96 6.64
N ILE A 58 -15.78 0.79 7.26
CA ILE A 58 -14.64 0.44 8.11
C ILE A 58 -13.36 0.36 7.25
N ALA A 59 -13.44 -0.30 6.09
CA ALA A 59 -12.31 -0.38 5.16
C ALA A 59 -11.91 0.99 4.61
N VAL A 60 -12.88 1.87 4.33
CA VAL A 60 -12.62 3.27 3.94
C VAL A 60 -11.91 4.02 5.06
N GLY A 61 -12.39 3.91 6.30
CA GLY A 61 -11.74 4.50 7.47
C GLY A 61 -10.29 4.02 7.65
N CYS A 62 -10.05 2.72 7.48
CA CYS A 62 -8.70 2.14 7.50
C CYS A 62 -7.81 2.67 6.36
N ALA A 63 -8.35 2.78 5.14
CA ALA A 63 -7.60 3.32 3.99
C ALA A 63 -7.21 4.79 4.22
N ILE A 64 -8.12 5.60 4.75
CA ILE A 64 -7.84 7.00 5.11
C ILE A 64 -6.77 7.07 6.21
N ALA A 65 -6.92 6.30 7.30
CA ALA A 65 -5.98 6.28 8.40
C ALA A 65 -4.58 5.84 7.95
N PHE A 66 -4.50 4.80 7.11
CA PHE A 66 -3.23 4.32 6.58
C PHE A 66 -2.58 5.33 5.62
N SER A 67 -3.37 6.01 4.78
CA SER A 67 -2.89 7.07 3.91
C SER A 67 -2.37 8.26 4.71
N LEU A 68 -3.08 8.66 5.75
CA LEU A 68 -2.64 9.71 6.67
C LEU A 68 -1.35 9.32 7.39
N TYR A 69 -1.24 8.07 7.84
CA TYR A 69 -0.02 7.53 8.44
C TYR A 69 1.18 7.67 7.49
N GLN A 70 1.04 7.34 6.21
CA GLN A 70 2.11 7.47 5.22
C GLN A 70 2.57 8.94 5.07
N VAL A 71 1.63 9.87 4.97
CA VAL A 71 1.93 11.30 4.83
C VAL A 71 2.58 11.86 6.09
N LEU A 72 2.10 11.47 7.28
CA LEU A 72 2.72 11.87 8.54
C LEU A 72 4.11 11.26 8.71
N THR A 73 4.34 10.02 8.26
CA THR A 73 5.68 9.41 8.24
C THR A 73 6.63 10.23 7.38
N ARG A 74 6.19 10.69 6.21
CA ARG A 74 6.98 11.60 5.37
C ARG A 74 7.23 12.94 6.06
N TYR A 75 6.21 13.51 6.70
CA TYR A 75 6.34 14.77 7.42
C TYR A 75 7.41 14.70 8.52
N VAL A 76 7.34 13.66 9.34
CA VAL A 76 8.29 13.45 10.44
C VAL A 76 9.69 13.08 9.94
N SER A 77 9.82 12.48 8.75
CA SER A 77 11.11 12.09 8.18
C SER A 77 12.04 13.27 7.85
N GLU A 78 11.56 14.50 7.92
CA GLU A 78 12.40 15.70 7.80
C GLU A 78 13.21 16.00 9.08
N GLU A 79 12.73 15.50 10.23
CA GLU A 79 13.38 15.73 11.55
C GLU A 79 13.93 14.43 12.14
N ASP A 80 13.21 13.32 12.00
CA ASP A 80 13.55 12.01 12.55
C ASP A 80 14.10 11.05 11.47
N ASP A 81 15.01 10.19 11.87
CA ASP A 81 15.50 9.12 11.02
C ASP A 81 14.52 7.95 10.91
N SER A 82 14.76 7.06 9.92
CA SER A 82 13.90 5.88 9.68
C SER A 82 13.89 4.94 10.88
N ASP A 83 14.99 4.80 11.58
CA ASP A 83 15.13 3.88 12.71
C ASP A 83 14.28 4.35 13.88
N THR A 84 14.26 5.65 14.14
CA THR A 84 13.41 6.28 15.16
C THR A 84 11.93 6.11 14.83
N SER A 85 11.54 6.44 13.60
CA SER A 85 10.14 6.29 13.15
C SER A 85 9.68 4.84 13.21
N PHE A 86 10.52 3.89 12.79
CA PHE A 86 10.22 2.46 12.84
C PHE A 86 10.09 1.96 14.28
N PHE A 87 10.99 2.39 15.17
CA PHE A 87 10.96 2.03 16.59
C PHE A 87 9.65 2.46 17.26
N TYR A 88 9.26 3.72 17.10
CA TYR A 88 8.03 4.22 17.72
C TYR A 88 6.77 3.59 17.12
N THR A 89 6.72 3.37 15.82
CA THR A 89 5.61 2.68 15.16
C THR A 89 5.48 1.25 15.68
N GLY A 90 6.60 0.51 15.73
CA GLY A 90 6.62 -0.86 16.22
C GLY A 90 6.26 -0.96 17.71
N THR A 91 6.81 -0.08 18.54
CA THR A 91 6.56 -0.06 19.99
C THR A 91 5.11 0.28 20.29
N THR A 92 4.55 1.30 19.62
CA THR A 92 3.14 1.68 19.79
C THR A 92 2.22 0.53 19.37
N GLY A 93 2.49 -0.09 18.21
CA GLY A 93 1.75 -1.27 17.75
C GLY A 93 1.84 -2.43 18.74
N LEU A 94 3.04 -2.72 19.27
CA LEU A 94 3.26 -3.76 20.28
C LEU A 94 2.41 -3.51 21.54
N ILE A 95 2.44 -2.29 22.08
CA ILE A 95 1.66 -1.94 23.29
C ILE A 95 0.16 -2.15 23.04
N VAL A 96 -0.36 -1.58 21.95
CA VAL A 96 -1.80 -1.67 21.62
C VAL A 96 -2.21 -3.14 21.41
N LEU A 97 -1.44 -3.90 20.63
CA LEU A 97 -1.76 -5.29 20.34
C LEU A 97 -1.58 -6.20 21.56
N THR A 98 -0.66 -5.88 22.48
CA THR A 98 -0.51 -6.65 23.73
C THR A 98 -1.70 -6.42 24.66
N LEU A 99 -2.28 -5.23 24.67
CA LEU A 99 -3.45 -4.94 25.49
C LEU A 99 -4.75 -5.53 24.91
N ILE A 100 -4.91 -5.51 23.61
CA ILE A 100 -6.16 -5.89 22.92
C ILE A 100 -6.10 -7.36 22.44
N GLY A 101 -4.95 -7.82 21.97
CA GLY A 101 -4.76 -9.13 21.34
C GLY A 101 -5.22 -10.33 22.17
N PRO A 102 -4.97 -10.39 23.49
CA PRO A 102 -5.38 -11.52 24.31
C PRO A 102 -6.88 -11.82 24.27
N PHE A 103 -7.72 -10.81 24.00
CA PHE A 103 -9.19 -10.99 23.91
C PHE A 103 -9.62 -11.67 22.61
N PHE A 104 -8.74 -11.74 21.62
CA PHE A 104 -9.03 -12.30 20.29
C PHE A 104 -8.16 -13.52 19.96
N LEU A 105 -7.39 -14.03 20.91
CA LEU A 105 -6.52 -15.18 20.70
C LEU A 105 -7.34 -16.43 20.40
N THR A 106 -6.99 -17.09 19.30
CA THR A 106 -7.49 -18.41 18.92
C THR A 106 -6.35 -19.44 18.99
N LYS A 107 -6.72 -20.73 19.03
CA LYS A 107 -5.71 -21.80 18.99
C LYS A 107 -5.00 -21.78 17.64
N ILE A 108 -3.67 -21.71 17.67
CA ILE A 108 -2.81 -21.71 16.50
C ILE A 108 -2.17 -23.09 16.40
N ALA A 109 -2.19 -23.73 15.22
CA ALA A 109 -1.47 -24.98 14.99
C ALA A 109 0.04 -24.68 14.93
N PHE A 110 0.86 -25.65 15.39
CA PHE A 110 2.31 -25.47 15.46
C PHE A 110 2.94 -25.13 14.10
N ILE A 111 2.40 -25.71 13.03
CA ILE A 111 2.86 -25.42 11.66
C ILE A 111 2.61 -23.97 11.24
N ASP A 112 1.50 -23.37 11.70
CA ASP A 112 1.14 -21.99 11.36
C ASP A 112 2.09 -20.97 12.01
N VAL A 113 2.75 -21.34 13.11
CA VAL A 113 3.73 -20.48 13.78
C VAL A 113 4.87 -20.11 12.83
N PHE A 114 5.34 -21.08 12.02
CA PHE A 114 6.40 -20.81 11.04
C PHE A 114 5.93 -19.78 9.99
N PHE A 115 4.73 -19.93 9.45
CA PHE A 115 4.19 -18.99 8.47
C PHE A 115 3.92 -17.62 9.10
N ILE A 116 3.43 -17.55 10.33
CA ILE A 116 3.22 -16.32 11.07
C ILE A 116 4.57 -15.59 11.26
N LEU A 117 5.61 -16.28 11.68
CA LEU A 117 6.95 -15.69 11.86
C LEU A 117 7.50 -15.18 10.53
N ALA A 118 7.35 -15.93 9.44
CA ALA A 118 7.76 -15.49 8.10
C ALA A 118 7.03 -14.20 7.68
N VAL A 119 5.70 -14.17 7.85
CA VAL A 119 4.89 -12.96 7.54
C VAL A 119 5.30 -11.78 8.41
N CYS A 120 5.55 -12.00 9.71
CA CYS A 120 6.01 -10.95 10.62
C CYS A 120 7.37 -10.39 10.19
N CYS A 121 8.34 -11.24 9.86
CA CYS A 121 9.67 -10.80 9.43
C CYS A 121 9.61 -10.04 8.09
N LEU A 122 8.90 -10.59 7.11
CA LEU A 122 8.74 -9.96 5.80
C LEU A 122 7.96 -8.65 5.91
N GLY A 123 6.88 -8.64 6.69
CA GLY A 123 6.07 -7.46 6.93
C GLY A 123 6.84 -6.35 7.63
N ALA A 124 7.58 -6.68 8.69
CA ALA A 124 8.42 -5.70 9.40
C ALA A 124 9.52 -5.14 8.48
N SER A 125 10.17 -5.99 7.68
CA SER A 125 11.21 -5.56 6.73
C SER A 125 10.62 -4.66 5.65
N GLY A 126 9.47 -5.02 5.07
CA GLY A 126 8.79 -4.21 4.07
C GLY A 126 8.33 -2.86 4.64
N HIS A 127 7.83 -2.87 5.87
CA HIS A 127 7.42 -1.64 6.55
C HIS A 127 8.59 -0.70 6.85
N TYR A 128 9.72 -1.25 7.30
CA TYR A 128 10.95 -0.49 7.48
C TYR A 128 11.44 0.15 6.17
N LEU A 129 11.45 -0.64 5.08
CA LEU A 129 11.84 -0.13 3.75
C LEU A 129 10.89 0.96 3.25
N MET A 130 9.59 0.84 3.55
CA MET A 130 8.60 1.87 3.23
C MET A 130 8.90 3.17 3.99
N ILE A 131 9.16 3.11 5.31
CA ILE A 131 9.55 4.29 6.11
C ILE A 131 10.81 4.91 5.54
N LYS A 132 11.81 4.10 5.20
CA LYS A 132 13.09 4.57 4.65
C LYS A 132 12.91 5.21 3.26
N SER A 133 11.96 4.76 2.46
CA SER A 133 11.67 5.38 1.18
C SER A 133 11.12 6.81 1.33
N PHE A 134 10.33 7.06 2.37
CA PHE A 134 9.79 8.38 2.67
C PHE A 134 10.85 9.38 3.15
N GLN A 135 12.02 8.94 3.62
CA GLN A 135 13.14 9.85 3.89
C GLN A 135 13.77 10.38 2.60
N ASN A 136 13.74 9.60 1.52
CA ASN A 136 14.49 9.87 0.31
C ASN A 136 13.63 10.39 -0.85
N ALA A 137 12.31 10.34 -0.73
CA ALA A 137 11.40 10.72 -1.80
C ALA A 137 10.10 11.32 -1.27
N GLU A 138 9.47 12.15 -2.09
CA GLU A 138 8.15 12.72 -1.84
C GLU A 138 7.09 11.61 -1.69
N ALA A 139 6.11 11.81 -0.79
CA ALA A 139 5.07 10.83 -0.57
C ALA A 139 4.26 10.54 -1.84
N SER A 140 3.95 11.55 -2.62
CA SER A 140 3.22 11.44 -3.88
C SER A 140 3.98 10.71 -4.98
N LEU A 141 5.32 10.80 -4.99
CA LEU A 141 6.18 10.11 -5.97
C LEU A 141 6.16 8.60 -5.76
N LEU A 142 6.05 8.15 -4.53
CA LEU A 142 6.07 6.72 -4.19
C LEU A 142 4.75 6.00 -4.49
N GLN A 143 3.66 6.74 -4.70
CA GLN A 143 2.33 6.15 -4.83
C GLN A 143 2.15 5.23 -6.05
N PRO A 144 2.64 5.54 -7.26
CA PRO A 144 2.52 4.63 -8.40
C PRO A 144 3.18 3.26 -8.14
N PHE A 145 4.28 3.24 -7.37
CA PHE A 145 5.00 2.00 -7.03
C PHE A 145 4.18 1.05 -6.14
N ILE A 146 3.25 1.58 -5.34
CA ILE A 146 2.36 0.75 -4.51
C ILE A 146 1.48 -0.15 -5.39
N TYR A 147 1.10 0.31 -6.57
CA TYR A 147 0.32 -0.51 -7.49
C TYR A 147 1.10 -1.71 -8.05
N LEU A 148 2.43 -1.63 -8.09
CA LEU A 148 3.28 -2.71 -8.59
C LEU A 148 3.17 -3.99 -7.74
N HIS A 149 2.87 -3.87 -6.43
CA HIS A 149 2.71 -5.04 -5.58
C HIS A 149 1.58 -5.97 -6.07
N LEU A 150 0.50 -5.42 -6.66
CA LEU A 150 -0.59 -6.23 -7.19
C LEU A 150 -0.19 -7.04 -8.43
N VAL A 151 0.75 -6.53 -9.22
CA VAL A 151 1.35 -7.30 -10.31
C VAL A 151 2.08 -8.52 -9.75
N PHE A 152 2.89 -8.34 -8.69
CA PHE A 152 3.57 -9.46 -8.02
C PHE A 152 2.60 -10.44 -7.37
N VAL A 153 1.56 -9.95 -6.70
CA VAL A 153 0.50 -10.81 -6.12
C VAL A 153 -0.20 -11.63 -7.20
N SER A 154 -0.49 -11.04 -8.36
CA SER A 154 -1.07 -11.75 -9.50
C SER A 154 -0.15 -12.85 -10.03
N PHE A 155 1.16 -12.58 -10.13
CA PHE A 155 2.14 -13.62 -10.49
C PHE A 155 2.16 -14.77 -9.48
N ILE A 156 2.15 -14.47 -8.20
CA ILE A 156 2.11 -15.49 -7.13
C ILE A 156 0.83 -16.31 -7.23
N GLY A 157 -0.32 -15.67 -7.46
CA GLY A 157 -1.60 -16.35 -7.68
C GLY A 157 -1.55 -17.36 -8.82
N ILE A 158 -0.97 -16.96 -9.95
CA ILE A 158 -0.84 -17.82 -11.11
C ILE A 158 0.14 -18.98 -10.88
N PHE A 159 1.36 -18.70 -10.39
CA PHE A 159 2.43 -19.69 -10.32
C PHE A 159 2.38 -20.61 -9.10
N ILE A 160 1.80 -20.15 -7.98
CA ILE A 160 1.76 -20.90 -6.73
C ILE A 160 0.37 -21.47 -6.47
N PHE A 161 -0.69 -20.74 -6.85
CA PHE A 161 -2.07 -21.14 -6.59
C PHE A 161 -2.81 -21.65 -7.85
N ASP A 162 -2.10 -21.81 -8.97
CA ASP A 162 -2.65 -22.27 -10.25
C ASP A 162 -3.89 -21.46 -10.69
N GLU A 163 -3.95 -20.17 -10.35
CA GLU A 163 -5.03 -19.30 -10.79
C GLU A 163 -4.97 -19.07 -12.31
N ASN A 164 -6.14 -19.10 -12.94
CA ASN A 164 -6.22 -18.85 -14.38
C ASN A 164 -5.90 -17.39 -14.71
N ILE A 165 -5.05 -17.19 -15.73
CA ILE A 165 -4.77 -15.85 -16.26
C ILE A 165 -6.05 -15.33 -16.93
N ASP A 166 -6.69 -14.35 -16.30
CA ASP A 166 -7.80 -13.62 -16.90
C ASP A 166 -7.28 -12.43 -17.71
N LEU A 167 -7.98 -12.12 -18.79
CA LEU A 167 -7.69 -10.95 -19.63
C LEU A 167 -7.62 -9.64 -18.83
N ALA A 168 -8.42 -9.52 -17.77
CA ALA A 168 -8.40 -8.35 -16.89
C ALA A 168 -7.08 -8.21 -16.10
N ILE A 169 -6.51 -9.34 -15.63
CA ILE A 169 -5.19 -9.33 -14.96
C ILE A 169 -4.12 -8.86 -15.94
N LEU A 170 -4.14 -9.36 -17.19
CA LEU A 170 -3.20 -8.96 -18.23
C LEU A 170 -3.31 -7.46 -18.56
N ILE A 171 -4.51 -6.98 -18.82
CA ILE A 171 -4.76 -5.57 -19.17
C ILE A 171 -4.38 -4.66 -18.01
N GLY A 172 -4.88 -4.94 -16.80
CA GLY A 172 -4.63 -4.12 -15.63
C GLY A 172 -3.14 -4.08 -15.26
N SER A 173 -2.45 -5.23 -15.27
CA SER A 173 -1.01 -5.31 -15.02
C SER A 173 -0.19 -4.57 -16.07
N THR A 174 -0.59 -4.67 -17.35
CA THR A 174 0.07 -3.93 -18.44
C THR A 174 -0.08 -2.41 -18.25
N ILE A 175 -1.27 -1.93 -17.89
CA ILE A 175 -1.51 -0.51 -17.61
C ILE A 175 -0.60 -0.04 -16.47
N VAL A 176 -0.57 -0.77 -15.36
CA VAL A 176 0.28 -0.44 -14.20
C VAL A 176 1.76 -0.44 -14.58
N CYS A 177 2.23 -1.45 -15.32
CA CYS A 177 3.63 -1.53 -15.76
C CYS A 177 4.03 -0.41 -16.73
N LEU A 178 3.17 -0.07 -17.70
CA LEU A 178 3.45 1.01 -18.66
C LEU A 178 3.54 2.38 -17.98
N LEU A 179 2.69 2.62 -16.98
CA LEU A 179 2.75 3.86 -16.21
C LEU A 179 4.03 3.99 -15.40
N TYR A 180 4.48 2.88 -14.81
CA TYR A 180 5.74 2.81 -14.09
C TYR A 180 6.94 3.17 -14.99
N THR A 181 6.99 2.62 -16.21
CA THR A 181 8.08 2.92 -17.15
C THR A 181 8.06 4.35 -17.66
N SER A 182 6.88 4.95 -17.82
CA SER A 182 6.73 6.35 -18.24
C SER A 182 7.18 7.34 -17.15
N ASP A 183 6.84 7.06 -15.90
CA ASP A 183 7.19 7.95 -14.76
C ASP A 183 8.69 7.88 -14.43
N ALA A 184 9.29 6.68 -14.51
CA ALA A 184 10.72 6.48 -14.30
C ALA A 184 11.62 7.04 -15.42
N ALA A 185 11.10 7.20 -16.64
CA ALA A 185 11.86 7.73 -17.76
C ALA A 185 11.95 9.28 -17.78
N ASP A 186 11.08 9.95 -17.04
CA ASP A 186 10.95 11.42 -17.04
C ASP A 186 11.64 12.11 -15.85
N GLU A 187 12.20 11.38 -14.89
CA GLU A 187 13.05 11.99 -13.84
C GLU A 187 14.49 12.08 -14.30
N PRO A 188 15.05 13.31 -14.48
CA PRO A 188 16.48 13.46 -14.66
C PRO A 188 17.17 12.97 -13.38
N LEU A 189 18.06 11.98 -13.54
CA LEU A 189 19.01 11.57 -12.51
C LEU A 189 19.87 12.80 -12.15
N SER A 190 19.44 13.59 -11.19
CA SER A 190 20.19 14.72 -10.64
C SER A 190 20.84 14.35 -9.34
#